data_aa3225791edef9e281b8865009464625
#
_entry.id   aa3225791edef9e281b8865009464625
#
_cell.length_a   1.000
_cell.length_b   1.000
_cell.length_c   1.000
_cell.angle_alpha   90.00
_cell.angle_beta   90.00
_cell.angle_gamma   90.00
#
_symmetry.space_group_name_H-M   'P 1'
#
loop_
_entity.id
_entity.type
_entity.pdbx_description
1 polymer ?
#
loop_
_entity_poly.entity_id
_entity_poly.type
_entity_poly.pdbx_seq_one_letter_code
_entity_poly.pdbx_strand_id
1 'polypeptide(L)'
;MKKFLFSVAAMAMLAGCGSKDDDTPPNGGNGTTTLTTQSDYLPTKKVKEIVSNFIMVEYRDGAPAPSLDSALEPSLNGQKFVVKTLNFSYEYDKKGRIKKITTKEEGKSDNVKTFIYGDSSVKITFPNEDTGGIENREVGLNAAGNMLGLGTYDSNQRLTKGSRGDFEWTNDNLTKISEKRNWRGKVTTVANQLSYNNNLNKNKLLLYNFEGDAVTSYAQYFDFQIGWIQGVAPKNLLQKMVLTEDGTVLNYTYNYTYTFDTDGFVKTINETRNARAGSNTGLGFVTDTNYLTKLTTLITNIQNGTEKNKKYQLVSDKSDEKVFDIIIPIKVEKDKNGKTIDLTVNKVARHTFKLKTENGAQVVDNIDVKISYNSDMTTTYQLNY
;
A
#
# COMPACT_ATOMS: atom_id res chain seq x y z
N MET A 1 -22.48 6.40 -17.21
CA MET A 1 -21.69 5.20 -16.86
C MET A 1 -20.23 5.62 -16.80
N LYS A 2 -19.71 6.01 -15.63
CA LYS A 2 -18.27 6.25 -15.44
C LYS A 2 -17.73 5.05 -14.68
N LYS A 3 -17.13 4.12 -15.42
CA LYS A 3 -16.35 3.03 -14.86
C LYS A 3 -15.11 3.65 -14.24
N PHE A 4 -15.01 3.67 -12.91
CA PHE A 4 -13.74 3.86 -12.23
C PHE A 4 -12.94 2.58 -12.42
N LEU A 5 -12.21 2.53 -13.51
CA LEU A 5 -11.12 1.59 -13.71
C LEU A 5 -10.00 2.01 -12.77
N PHE A 6 -9.58 1.12 -11.90
CA PHE A 6 -8.25 1.19 -11.32
C PHE A 6 -7.27 0.96 -12.46
N SER A 7 -6.75 2.06 -12.99
CA SER A 7 -5.67 2.04 -13.97
C SER A 7 -4.46 1.41 -13.31
N VAL A 8 -4.08 0.25 -13.76
CA VAL A 8 -2.69 -0.16 -13.72
C VAL A 8 -1.95 0.91 -14.51
N ALA A 9 -1.18 1.74 -13.81
CA ALA A 9 -0.48 2.85 -14.44
C ALA A 9 0.44 2.30 -15.53
N ALA A 10 0.07 2.56 -16.78
CA ALA A 10 0.94 2.36 -17.90
C ALA A 10 2.18 3.24 -17.68
N MET A 11 3.36 2.62 -17.61
CA MET A 11 4.62 3.32 -17.59
C MET A 11 4.79 4.09 -18.91
N ALA A 12 4.55 5.38 -18.90
CA ALA A 12 5.00 6.28 -19.94
C ALA A 12 6.45 6.65 -19.61
N MET A 13 7.42 5.96 -20.20
CA MET A 13 8.78 6.45 -20.26
C MET A 13 8.86 7.53 -21.33
N LEU A 14 8.93 8.78 -20.90
CA LEU A 14 9.38 9.87 -21.76
C LEU A 14 10.90 9.71 -21.95
N ALA A 15 11.31 9.50 -23.18
CA ALA A 15 12.69 9.65 -23.63
C ALA A 15 13.08 11.12 -23.44
N GLY A 16 13.79 11.44 -22.37
CA GLY A 16 14.43 12.73 -22.15
C GLY A 16 15.78 12.74 -22.87
N CYS A 17 15.91 13.55 -23.90
CA CYS A 17 17.17 13.92 -24.53
C CYS A 17 18.11 14.58 -23.52
N GLY A 18 19.39 14.22 -23.60
CA GLY A 18 20.43 14.64 -22.71
C GLY A 18 20.75 16.12 -22.71
N SER A 19 21.26 16.60 -21.62
CA SER A 19 22.27 17.65 -21.55
C SER A 19 23.51 17.09 -20.85
N LYS A 20 24.64 17.27 -21.52
CA LYS A 20 25.98 17.01 -21.01
C LYS A 20 26.26 18.04 -19.90
N ASP A 21 26.57 17.57 -18.72
CA ASP A 21 27.44 18.29 -17.80
C ASP A 21 28.49 17.31 -17.26
N ASP A 22 29.73 17.67 -17.57
CA ASP A 22 30.96 17.04 -17.09
C ASP A 22 31.11 17.30 -15.59
N ASP A 23 30.88 16.28 -14.76
CA ASP A 23 31.41 16.25 -13.40
C ASP A 23 32.11 14.90 -13.16
N THR A 24 33.43 14.96 -13.29
CA THR A 24 34.35 13.87 -12.94
C THR A 24 34.37 13.71 -11.41
N PRO A 25 34.02 12.56 -10.85
CA PRO A 25 34.19 12.35 -9.40
C PRO A 25 35.67 12.16 -9.04
N PRO A 26 36.10 12.62 -7.86
CA PRO A 26 37.49 12.51 -7.43
C PRO A 26 37.88 11.04 -7.19
N ASN A 27 38.97 10.70 -7.80
CA ASN A 27 39.68 9.43 -7.67
C ASN A 27 40.31 9.35 -6.25
N GLY A 28 39.90 8.37 -5.46
CA GLY A 28 40.51 8.13 -4.14
C GLY A 28 40.03 6.87 -3.47
N GLY A 29 40.82 5.79 -3.56
CA GLY A 29 40.65 4.63 -2.70
C GLY A 29 40.81 3.30 -3.42
N ASN A 30 42.02 2.78 -3.43
CA ASN A 30 42.39 1.46 -3.89
C ASN A 30 41.84 0.40 -2.92
N GLY A 31 40.55 0.10 -3.01
CA GLY A 31 39.92 -1.07 -2.43
C GLY A 31 39.42 -1.93 -3.57
N THR A 32 39.92 -3.15 -3.69
CA THR A 32 39.39 -4.18 -4.59
C THR A 32 37.95 -4.44 -4.20
N THR A 33 37.04 -3.68 -4.77
CA THR A 33 35.58 -3.91 -4.65
C THR A 33 35.31 -5.18 -5.45
N THR A 34 35.12 -6.27 -4.76
CA THR A 34 34.55 -7.49 -5.34
C THR A 34 33.18 -7.09 -5.89
N LEU A 35 33.04 -6.99 -7.20
CA LEU A 35 31.74 -6.72 -7.83
C LEU A 35 30.80 -7.81 -7.37
N THR A 36 29.79 -7.44 -6.61
CA THR A 36 28.72 -8.33 -6.19
C THR A 36 28.08 -8.91 -7.45
N THR A 37 28.07 -10.22 -7.57
CA THR A 37 27.60 -10.90 -8.79
C THR A 37 26.09 -11.13 -8.71
N GLN A 38 25.45 -11.31 -9.85
CA GLN A 38 24.01 -11.61 -9.91
C GLN A 38 23.60 -12.81 -9.04
N SER A 39 24.48 -13.82 -8.91
CA SER A 39 24.23 -15.01 -8.07
C SER A 39 24.04 -14.66 -6.59
N ASP A 40 24.62 -13.55 -6.12
CA ASP A 40 24.52 -13.15 -4.72
C ASP A 40 23.15 -12.60 -4.35
N TYR A 41 22.36 -12.21 -5.36
CA TYR A 41 21.01 -11.67 -5.20
C TYR A 41 19.90 -12.69 -5.33
N LEU A 42 20.23 -13.88 -5.82
CA LEU A 42 19.23 -14.93 -6.05
C LEU A 42 19.02 -15.76 -4.78
N PRO A 43 17.78 -16.10 -4.45
CA PRO A 43 17.52 -17.01 -3.35
C PRO A 43 18.04 -18.41 -3.68
N THR A 44 18.64 -19.08 -2.69
CA THR A 44 19.11 -20.47 -2.84
C THR A 44 17.94 -21.44 -3.00
N LYS A 45 16.82 -21.17 -2.38
CA LYS A 45 15.55 -21.91 -2.53
C LYS A 45 14.55 -21.01 -3.25
N LYS A 46 14.11 -21.46 -4.41
CA LYS A 46 13.27 -20.66 -5.31
C LYS A 46 11.81 -20.91 -5.05
N VAL A 47 11.05 -19.83 -4.92
CA VAL A 47 9.61 -19.89 -4.81
C VAL A 47 9.02 -20.24 -6.18
N LYS A 48 8.24 -21.31 -6.25
CA LYS A 48 7.54 -21.74 -7.48
C LYS A 48 6.15 -21.14 -7.58
N GLU A 49 5.53 -20.89 -6.44
CA GLU A 49 4.18 -20.34 -6.39
C GLU A 49 4.00 -19.47 -5.15
N ILE A 50 3.21 -18.43 -5.29
CA ILE A 50 2.66 -17.64 -4.19
C ILE A 50 1.14 -17.62 -4.33
N VAL A 51 0.43 -18.00 -3.26
CA VAL A 51 -1.01 -17.84 -3.15
C VAL A 51 -1.30 -16.67 -2.23
N SER A 52 -1.91 -15.62 -2.77
CA SER A 52 -2.28 -14.41 -2.04
C SER A 52 -3.78 -14.37 -1.79
N ASN A 53 -4.19 -14.29 -0.52
CA ASN A 53 -5.59 -14.10 -0.13
C ASN A 53 -5.76 -12.74 0.53
N PHE A 54 -6.68 -11.92 0.03
CA PHE A 54 -6.95 -10.59 0.56
C PHE A 54 -8.42 -10.20 0.45
N ILE A 55 -8.81 -9.21 1.25
CA ILE A 55 -10.17 -8.68 1.24
C ILE A 55 -10.19 -7.39 0.42
N MET A 56 -11.10 -7.32 -0.53
CA MET A 56 -11.40 -6.10 -1.29
C MET A 56 -12.72 -5.50 -0.83
N VAL A 57 -12.79 -4.18 -0.88
CA VAL A 57 -14.05 -3.43 -0.74
C VAL A 57 -14.63 -3.21 -2.12
N GLU A 58 -15.84 -3.68 -2.34
CA GLU A 58 -16.63 -3.36 -3.54
C GLU A 58 -17.66 -2.29 -3.20
N TYR A 59 -17.66 -1.23 -3.97
CA TYR A 59 -18.70 -0.21 -3.87
C TYR A 59 -19.90 -0.64 -4.71
N ARG A 60 -21.09 -0.55 -4.13
CA ARG A 60 -22.32 -0.74 -4.87
C ARG A 60 -22.66 0.55 -5.60
N ASP A 61 -22.65 0.52 -6.94
CA ASP A 61 -23.24 1.59 -7.73
C ASP A 61 -24.72 1.75 -7.34
N GLY A 62 -25.14 2.98 -7.02
CA GLY A 62 -26.52 3.27 -6.60
C GLY A 62 -26.81 3.01 -5.12
N ALA A 63 -25.80 2.81 -4.27
CA ALA A 63 -26.04 2.85 -2.82
C ALA A 63 -26.56 4.23 -2.43
N PRO A 64 -27.60 4.32 -1.55
CA PRO A 64 -28.11 5.61 -1.10
C PRO A 64 -27.00 6.40 -0.42
N ALA A 65 -26.99 7.71 -0.64
CA ALA A 65 -26.09 8.59 0.08
C ALA A 65 -26.32 8.42 1.60
N PRO A 66 -25.26 8.42 2.42
CA PRO A 66 -25.41 8.35 3.86
C PRO A 66 -26.31 9.48 4.36
N SER A 67 -27.28 9.14 5.21
CA SER A 67 -28.09 10.11 5.91
C SER A 67 -27.45 10.50 7.25
N LEU A 68 -27.92 11.59 7.87
CA LEU A 68 -27.48 11.97 9.21
C LEU A 68 -27.73 10.87 10.24
N ASP A 69 -28.90 10.24 10.20
CA ASP A 69 -29.20 9.12 11.11
C ASP A 69 -28.24 7.97 10.89
N SER A 70 -27.87 7.69 9.62
CA SER A 70 -26.87 6.68 9.34
C SER A 70 -25.49 6.98 9.94
N ALA A 71 -25.17 8.23 10.28
CA ALA A 71 -23.91 8.58 10.93
C ALA A 71 -23.79 7.98 12.34
N LEU A 72 -24.89 7.81 13.04
CA LEU A 72 -24.97 7.35 14.43
C LEU A 72 -25.27 5.84 14.56
N GLU A 73 -25.50 5.13 13.44
CA GLU A 73 -25.91 3.73 13.40
C GLU A 73 -24.86 2.80 12.78
N PRO A 74 -24.83 1.50 13.10
CA PRO A 74 -23.90 0.51 12.53
C PRO A 74 -24.29 0.11 11.10
N SER A 75 -24.20 1.04 10.15
CA SER A 75 -24.50 0.82 8.74
C SER A 75 -23.25 0.90 7.88
N LEU A 76 -23.07 -0.05 6.95
CA LEU A 76 -22.01 -0.06 5.94
C LEU A 76 -22.38 0.73 4.67
N ASN A 77 -23.57 1.31 4.61
CA ASN A 77 -24.06 2.10 3.48
C ASN A 77 -23.86 1.41 2.11
N GLY A 78 -24.22 0.14 2.06
CA GLY A 78 -24.15 -0.66 0.83
C GLY A 78 -22.75 -1.16 0.44
N GLN A 79 -21.73 -0.89 1.23
CA GLN A 79 -20.40 -1.46 1.00
C GLN A 79 -20.44 -2.98 1.15
N LYS A 80 -19.77 -3.68 0.26
CA LYS A 80 -19.61 -5.12 0.28
C LYS A 80 -18.14 -5.48 0.28
N PHE A 81 -17.82 -6.58 0.91
CA PHE A 81 -16.48 -7.13 0.97
C PHE A 81 -16.41 -8.40 0.15
N VAL A 82 -15.27 -8.64 -0.48
CA VAL A 82 -15.00 -9.83 -1.29
C VAL A 82 -13.64 -10.36 -0.94
N VAL A 83 -13.56 -11.66 -0.68
CA VAL A 83 -12.28 -12.35 -0.58
C VAL A 83 -11.80 -12.69 -1.98
N LYS A 84 -10.62 -12.18 -2.33
CA LYS A 84 -9.93 -12.47 -3.58
C LYS A 84 -8.75 -13.38 -3.32
N THR A 85 -8.51 -14.28 -4.26
CA THR A 85 -7.32 -15.13 -4.29
C THR A 85 -6.59 -14.88 -5.60
N LEU A 86 -5.29 -14.60 -5.51
CA LEU A 86 -4.38 -14.52 -6.64
C LEU A 86 -3.31 -15.60 -6.50
N ASN A 87 -3.07 -16.33 -7.57
CA ASN A 87 -1.99 -17.30 -7.64
C ASN A 87 -0.93 -16.80 -8.61
N PHE A 88 0.30 -16.73 -8.13
CA PHE A 88 1.48 -16.38 -8.92
C PHE A 88 2.35 -17.62 -9.07
N SER A 89 2.60 -18.07 -10.30
CA SER A 89 3.51 -19.17 -10.58
C SER A 89 4.76 -18.66 -11.28
N TYR A 90 5.92 -19.15 -10.88
CA TYR A 90 7.23 -18.68 -11.33
C TYR A 90 8.00 -19.79 -12.02
N GLU A 91 8.51 -19.51 -13.22
CA GLU A 91 9.47 -20.34 -13.88
C GLU A 91 10.82 -19.63 -13.97
N TYR A 92 11.90 -20.38 -13.84
CA TYR A 92 13.27 -19.88 -13.81
C TYR A 92 14.09 -20.40 -14.97
N ASP A 93 15.06 -19.62 -15.44
CA ASP A 93 16.06 -20.05 -16.41
C ASP A 93 17.19 -20.88 -15.74
N LYS A 94 18.14 -21.36 -16.54
CA LYS A 94 19.25 -22.16 -16.05
C LYS A 94 20.19 -21.40 -15.10
N LYS A 95 20.20 -20.06 -15.16
CA LYS A 95 20.97 -19.19 -14.26
C LYS A 95 20.16 -18.82 -13.00
N GLY A 96 18.93 -19.32 -12.89
CA GLY A 96 18.05 -19.08 -11.74
C GLY A 96 17.29 -17.75 -11.76
N ARG A 97 17.28 -17.03 -12.89
CA ARG A 97 16.52 -15.80 -13.08
C ARG A 97 15.09 -16.15 -13.46
N ILE A 98 14.14 -15.31 -13.08
CA ILE A 98 12.73 -15.49 -13.48
C ILE A 98 12.63 -15.35 -15.00
N LYS A 99 12.16 -16.41 -15.67
CA LYS A 99 11.87 -16.39 -17.12
C LYS A 99 10.39 -16.23 -17.43
N LYS A 100 9.49 -16.56 -16.48
CA LYS A 100 8.06 -16.43 -16.66
C LYS A 100 7.35 -16.29 -15.33
N ILE A 101 6.34 -15.41 -15.30
CA ILE A 101 5.38 -15.28 -14.22
C ILE A 101 3.98 -15.50 -14.81
N THR A 102 3.19 -16.36 -14.18
CA THR A 102 1.78 -16.52 -14.52
C THR A 102 0.94 -16.10 -13.33
N THR A 103 0.09 -15.10 -13.50
CA THR A 103 -0.86 -14.65 -12.49
C THR A 103 -2.25 -15.15 -12.85
N LYS A 104 -2.90 -15.82 -11.88
CA LYS A 104 -4.26 -16.34 -12.03
C LYS A 104 -5.18 -15.68 -11.02
N GLU A 105 -6.30 -15.18 -11.48
CA GLU A 105 -7.43 -14.69 -10.67
C GLU A 105 -8.70 -15.43 -11.09
N GLU A 106 -9.51 -15.85 -10.12
CA GLU A 106 -10.76 -16.53 -10.39
C GLU A 106 -11.67 -15.68 -11.30
N GLY A 107 -12.17 -16.30 -12.38
CA GLY A 107 -13.03 -15.65 -13.36
C GLY A 107 -12.32 -14.74 -14.37
N LYS A 108 -10.99 -14.72 -14.39
CA LYS A 108 -10.19 -13.97 -15.38
C LYS A 108 -9.28 -14.89 -16.17
N SER A 109 -8.88 -14.42 -17.35
CA SER A 109 -7.82 -15.08 -18.14
C SER A 109 -6.47 -14.95 -17.42
N ASP A 110 -5.61 -15.93 -17.62
CA ASP A 110 -4.25 -15.92 -17.09
C ASP A 110 -3.46 -14.72 -17.62
N ASN A 111 -2.85 -13.96 -16.72
CA ASN A 111 -1.90 -12.92 -17.08
C ASN A 111 -0.49 -13.51 -17.08
N VAL A 112 0.15 -13.56 -18.24
CA VAL A 112 1.46 -14.20 -18.43
C VAL A 112 2.49 -13.16 -18.81
N LYS A 113 3.56 -13.04 -18.00
CA LYS A 113 4.74 -12.23 -18.28
C LYS A 113 5.92 -13.14 -18.58
N THR A 114 6.66 -12.85 -19.64
CA THR A 114 7.88 -13.59 -19.99
C THR A 114 9.10 -12.67 -20.05
N PHE A 115 10.25 -13.22 -19.70
CA PHE A 115 11.53 -12.51 -19.62
C PHE A 115 12.58 -13.24 -20.44
N ILE A 116 13.12 -12.58 -21.46
CA ILE A 116 14.19 -13.09 -22.32
C ILE A 116 15.42 -12.24 -22.08
N TYR A 117 16.45 -12.83 -21.48
CA TYR A 117 17.68 -12.13 -21.12
C TYR A 117 18.70 -12.20 -22.24
N GLY A 118 19.16 -11.04 -22.71
CA GLY A 118 20.37 -10.84 -23.46
C GLY A 118 21.58 -10.57 -22.55
N ASP A 119 22.72 -10.16 -23.14
CA ASP A 119 23.94 -9.84 -22.39
C ASP A 119 23.81 -8.56 -21.57
N SER A 120 23.13 -7.54 -22.10
CA SER A 120 22.97 -6.23 -21.48
C SER A 120 21.53 -5.72 -21.48
N SER A 121 20.56 -6.57 -21.78
CA SER A 121 19.15 -6.21 -21.78
C SER A 121 18.25 -7.38 -21.39
N VAL A 122 17.01 -7.09 -21.04
CA VAL A 122 15.94 -8.06 -20.89
C VAL A 122 14.73 -7.59 -21.70
N LYS A 123 14.22 -8.50 -22.55
CA LYS A 123 12.95 -8.30 -23.24
C LYS A 123 11.83 -8.87 -22.37
N ILE A 124 10.88 -8.01 -22.00
CA ILE A 124 9.72 -8.36 -21.19
C ILE A 124 8.49 -8.34 -22.08
N THR A 125 7.72 -9.43 -22.11
CA THR A 125 6.46 -9.54 -22.84
C THR A 125 5.33 -9.73 -21.84
N PHE A 126 4.28 -8.95 -21.94
CA PHE A 126 3.13 -9.02 -21.04
C PHE A 126 1.83 -8.59 -21.74
N PRO A 127 0.64 -9.04 -21.25
CA PRO A 127 -0.63 -8.57 -21.77
C PRO A 127 -0.84 -7.09 -21.43
N ASN A 128 -1.32 -6.33 -22.41
CA ASN A 128 -1.78 -4.96 -22.19
C ASN A 128 -3.30 -5.02 -21.91
N GLU A 129 -3.68 -4.74 -20.67
CA GLU A 129 -5.08 -4.82 -20.22
C GLU A 129 -5.97 -3.73 -20.89
N ASP A 130 -5.40 -2.59 -21.26
CA ASP A 130 -6.15 -1.49 -21.88
C ASP A 130 -6.52 -1.78 -23.33
N THR A 131 -5.63 -2.45 -24.06
CA THR A 131 -5.80 -2.74 -25.50
C THR A 131 -6.22 -4.19 -25.78
N GLY A 132 -6.10 -5.07 -24.79
CA GLY A 132 -6.27 -6.51 -24.94
C GLY A 132 -5.16 -7.19 -25.78
N GLY A 133 -4.11 -6.45 -26.15
CA GLY A 133 -2.98 -6.94 -26.94
C GLY A 133 -1.83 -7.44 -26.07
N ILE A 134 -0.70 -7.72 -26.75
CA ILE A 134 0.58 -8.08 -26.11
C ILE A 134 1.54 -6.92 -26.28
N GLU A 135 2.13 -6.48 -25.16
CA GLU A 135 3.18 -5.47 -25.13
C GLU A 135 4.55 -6.13 -25.00
N ASN A 136 5.52 -5.60 -25.73
CA ASN A 136 6.92 -6.00 -25.64
C ASN A 136 7.74 -4.78 -25.22
N ARG A 137 8.52 -4.94 -24.16
CA ARG A 137 9.42 -3.90 -23.66
C ARG A 137 10.82 -4.44 -23.53
N GLU A 138 11.80 -3.74 -24.06
CA GLU A 138 13.21 -4.04 -23.85
C GLU A 138 13.80 -3.04 -22.85
N VAL A 139 14.49 -3.54 -21.84
CA VAL A 139 15.08 -2.74 -20.78
C VAL A 139 16.56 -3.10 -20.65
N GLY A 140 17.41 -2.07 -20.62
CA GLY A 140 18.83 -2.24 -20.38
C GLY A 140 19.14 -2.77 -18.98
N LEU A 141 20.20 -3.58 -18.87
CA LEU A 141 20.72 -4.10 -17.62
C LEU A 141 22.13 -3.54 -17.40
N ASN A 142 22.45 -3.23 -16.12
CA ASN A 142 23.83 -2.94 -15.72
C ASN A 142 24.67 -4.23 -15.69
N ALA A 143 25.98 -4.11 -15.43
CA ALA A 143 26.90 -5.25 -15.39
C ALA A 143 26.53 -6.31 -14.32
N ALA A 144 25.82 -5.92 -13.26
CA ALA A 144 25.31 -6.84 -12.24
C ALA A 144 23.96 -7.46 -12.63
N GLY A 145 23.34 -7.02 -13.74
CA GLY A 145 22.07 -7.54 -14.23
C GLY A 145 20.83 -6.83 -13.65
N ASN A 146 20.97 -5.66 -13.07
CA ASN A 146 19.84 -4.86 -12.58
C ASN A 146 19.32 -3.92 -13.66
N MET A 147 18.01 -3.63 -13.67
CA MET A 147 17.36 -2.76 -14.65
C MET A 147 17.84 -1.32 -14.54
N LEU A 148 18.45 -0.81 -15.60
CA LEU A 148 18.92 0.59 -15.69
C LEU A 148 17.76 1.59 -15.64
N GLY A 149 16.59 1.23 -16.16
CA GLY A 149 15.41 2.10 -16.19
C GLY A 149 14.75 2.34 -14.80
N LEU A 150 15.11 1.60 -13.76
CA LEU A 150 14.57 1.80 -12.42
C LEU A 150 15.23 2.95 -11.68
N GLY A 151 16.51 3.24 -11.98
CA GLY A 151 17.22 4.33 -11.33
C GLY A 151 18.72 4.09 -11.15
N THR A 152 19.28 4.72 -10.13
CA THR A 152 20.72 4.66 -9.81
C THR A 152 20.97 3.65 -8.70
N TYR A 153 22.02 2.86 -8.86
CA TYR A 153 22.47 1.85 -7.90
C TYR A 153 23.82 2.26 -7.29
N ASP A 154 24.01 1.95 -6.02
CA ASP A 154 25.33 2.07 -5.37
C ASP A 154 26.26 0.92 -5.74
N SER A 155 27.50 0.93 -5.23
CA SER A 155 28.51 -0.13 -5.44
C SER A 155 28.05 -1.50 -4.95
N ASN A 156 27.13 -1.57 -4.00
CA ASN A 156 26.53 -2.80 -3.48
C ASN A 156 25.26 -3.21 -4.24
N GLN A 157 24.97 -2.55 -5.38
CA GLN A 157 23.79 -2.80 -6.21
C GLN A 157 22.46 -2.54 -5.49
N ARG A 158 22.44 -1.66 -4.49
CA ARG A 158 21.24 -1.19 -3.83
C ARG A 158 20.71 0.02 -4.60
N LEU A 159 19.42 0.03 -4.90
CA LEU A 159 18.76 1.17 -5.55
C LEU A 159 18.78 2.35 -4.58
N THR A 160 19.39 3.46 -4.99
CA THR A 160 19.54 4.67 -4.16
C THR A 160 18.66 5.82 -4.64
N LYS A 161 18.35 5.84 -5.93
CA LYS A 161 17.46 6.84 -6.53
C LYS A 161 16.66 6.21 -7.66
N GLY A 162 15.35 6.34 -7.61
CA GLY A 162 14.45 5.93 -8.68
C GLY A 162 13.86 7.11 -9.43
N SER A 163 13.09 6.84 -10.48
CA SER A 163 12.39 7.87 -11.27
C SER A 163 11.41 8.72 -10.45
N ARG A 164 10.95 8.20 -9.31
CA ARG A 164 9.94 8.83 -8.46
C ARG A 164 10.37 9.05 -7.02
N GLY A 165 11.61 8.72 -6.64
CA GLY A 165 12.00 8.91 -5.25
C GLY A 165 13.42 8.52 -4.92
N ASP A 166 13.79 8.84 -3.70
CA ASP A 166 15.08 8.53 -3.09
C ASP A 166 14.94 7.36 -2.12
N PHE A 167 15.96 6.49 -2.06
CA PHE A 167 16.00 5.28 -1.26
C PHE A 167 17.15 5.34 -0.27
N GLU A 168 16.84 5.32 1.02
CA GLU A 168 17.83 5.40 2.09
C GLU A 168 18.07 4.01 2.71
N TRP A 169 19.35 3.62 2.80
CA TRP A 169 19.76 2.31 3.30
C TRP A 169 20.59 2.46 4.58
N THR A 170 20.32 1.59 5.56
CA THR A 170 21.08 1.50 6.81
C THR A 170 21.27 0.04 7.18
N ASN A 171 22.51 -0.39 7.46
CA ASN A 171 22.85 -1.78 7.84
C ASN A 171 22.27 -2.83 6.86
N ASP A 172 22.41 -2.57 5.56
CA ASP A 172 21.89 -3.40 4.45
C ASP A 172 20.36 -3.56 4.42
N ASN A 173 19.63 -2.71 5.12
CA ASN A 173 18.18 -2.62 5.05
C ASN A 173 17.74 -1.28 4.46
N LEU A 174 16.73 -1.31 3.60
CA LEU A 174 16.11 -0.09 3.07
C LEU A 174 15.22 0.53 4.15
N THR A 175 15.62 1.67 4.69
CA THR A 175 14.93 2.27 5.84
C THR A 175 13.91 3.33 5.46
N LYS A 176 14.05 3.91 4.26
CA LYS A 176 13.11 4.93 3.81
C LYS A 176 13.03 4.99 2.28
N ILE A 177 11.85 5.23 1.78
CA ILE A 177 11.57 5.60 0.39
C ILE A 177 10.83 6.93 0.45
N SER A 178 11.32 7.97 -0.23
CA SER A 178 10.70 9.29 -0.20
C SER A 178 10.52 9.88 -1.59
N GLU A 179 9.40 10.58 -1.80
CA GLU A 179 9.03 11.24 -3.05
C GLU A 179 8.59 12.67 -2.75
N LYS A 180 9.03 13.62 -3.59
CA LYS A 180 8.48 14.98 -3.59
C LYS A 180 7.31 15.06 -4.56
N ARG A 181 6.15 15.42 -4.06
CA ARG A 181 4.93 15.61 -4.84
C ARG A 181 4.58 17.08 -4.91
N ASN A 182 4.24 17.53 -6.11
CA ASN A 182 3.71 18.88 -6.31
C ASN A 182 2.22 18.76 -6.66
N TRP A 183 1.38 19.22 -5.74
CA TRP A 183 -0.05 19.28 -5.96
C TRP A 183 -0.53 20.73 -5.86
N ARG A 184 -0.99 21.28 -6.98
CA ARG A 184 -1.49 22.66 -7.09
C ARG A 184 -0.52 23.72 -6.52
N GLY A 185 0.77 23.55 -6.79
CA GLY A 185 1.82 24.46 -6.33
C GLY A 185 2.34 24.23 -4.90
N LYS A 186 1.71 23.33 -4.14
CA LYS A 186 2.22 22.91 -2.84
C LYS A 186 3.12 21.68 -3.02
N VAL A 187 4.37 21.81 -2.63
CA VAL A 187 5.32 20.68 -2.61
C VAL A 187 5.24 20.01 -1.26
N THR A 188 4.94 18.71 -1.23
CA THR A 188 4.94 17.86 -0.04
C THR A 188 5.93 16.72 -0.22
N THR A 189 6.51 16.23 0.88
CA THR A 189 7.34 15.04 0.88
C THR A 189 6.54 13.88 1.45
N VAL A 190 6.28 12.89 0.60
CA VAL A 190 5.63 11.65 1.02
C VAL A 190 6.69 10.58 1.18
N ALA A 191 6.68 9.87 2.29
CA ALA A 191 7.69 8.86 2.56
C ALA A 191 7.10 7.60 3.21
N ASN A 192 7.63 6.44 2.81
CA ASN A 192 7.52 5.18 3.53
C ASN A 192 8.73 5.03 4.45
N GLN A 193 8.49 4.88 5.75
CA GLN A 193 9.49 4.49 6.73
C GLN A 193 9.36 2.99 6.98
N LEU A 194 10.48 2.27 6.83
CA LEU A 194 10.53 0.82 6.91
C LEU A 194 11.34 0.39 8.12
N SER A 195 10.83 -0.56 8.88
CA SER A 195 11.56 -1.21 9.97
C SER A 195 11.55 -2.72 9.81
N TYR A 196 12.57 -3.37 10.32
CA TYR A 196 12.88 -4.77 10.07
C TYR A 196 12.97 -5.55 11.37
N ASN A 197 12.63 -6.83 11.33
CA ASN A 197 12.91 -7.75 12.42
C ASN A 197 14.34 -8.34 12.29
N ASN A 198 14.73 -9.19 13.21
CA ASN A 198 16.07 -9.80 13.21
C ASN A 198 16.20 -11.03 12.28
N ASN A 199 15.12 -11.47 11.64
CA ASN A 199 15.17 -12.62 10.75
C ASN A 199 15.80 -12.25 9.41
N LEU A 200 16.72 -13.07 8.94
CA LEU A 200 17.35 -12.90 7.64
C LEU A 200 16.34 -13.13 6.50
N ASN A 201 16.38 -12.27 5.51
CA ASN A 201 15.59 -12.39 4.28
C ASN A 201 16.25 -13.42 3.31
N LYS A 202 16.24 -14.70 3.68
CA LYS A 202 16.80 -15.78 2.87
C LYS A 202 16.14 -15.92 1.49
N ASN A 203 14.87 -15.52 1.40
CA ASN A 203 14.08 -15.56 0.16
C ASN A 203 14.39 -14.41 -0.80
N LYS A 204 15.16 -13.41 -0.36
CA LYS A 204 15.42 -12.18 -1.12
C LYS A 204 14.11 -11.47 -1.55
N LEU A 205 13.12 -11.47 -0.64
CA LEU A 205 11.83 -10.85 -0.89
C LEU A 205 11.95 -9.32 -0.89
N LEU A 206 11.26 -8.70 -1.83
CA LEU A 206 11.00 -7.27 -1.85
C LEU A 206 9.51 -7.07 -1.58
N LEU A 207 9.14 -6.53 -0.41
CA LEU A 207 7.74 -6.34 0.00
C LEU A 207 7.25 -4.90 -0.27
N TYR A 208 7.94 -4.17 -1.12
CA TYR A 208 7.58 -2.84 -1.60
C TYR A 208 7.83 -2.77 -3.10
N ASN A 209 7.02 -1.99 -3.81
CA ASN A 209 7.14 -1.80 -5.24
C ASN A 209 7.92 -0.51 -5.54
N PHE A 210 8.90 -0.59 -6.41
CA PHE A 210 9.65 0.58 -6.92
C PHE A 210 8.96 1.25 -8.12
N GLU A 211 7.98 0.59 -8.71
CA GLU A 211 7.22 1.08 -9.85
C GLU A 211 5.86 1.61 -9.39
N GLY A 212 5.46 2.73 -9.91
CA GLY A 212 4.20 3.37 -9.54
C GLY A 212 4.39 4.44 -8.48
N ASP A 213 3.37 4.71 -7.71
CA ASP A 213 3.48 5.55 -6.54
C ASP A 213 4.44 4.87 -5.56
N ALA A 214 5.68 5.38 -5.48
CA ALA A 214 6.78 4.84 -4.67
C ALA A 214 6.42 4.62 -3.20
N VAL A 215 5.22 5.00 -2.83
CA VAL A 215 4.72 5.15 -1.48
C VAL A 215 3.65 4.13 -1.12
N THR A 216 3.17 3.34 -2.07
CA THR A 216 2.16 2.32 -1.78
C THR A 216 2.77 0.93 -1.84
N SER A 217 2.63 0.16 -0.76
CA SER A 217 2.88 -1.27 -0.79
C SER A 217 1.81 -1.93 -1.64
N TYR A 218 2.20 -2.45 -2.79
CA TYR A 218 1.38 -3.37 -3.56
C TYR A 218 1.87 -4.80 -3.34
N ALA A 219 1.99 -5.19 -2.07
CA ALA A 219 2.38 -6.55 -1.73
C ALA A 219 1.44 -7.62 -2.32
N GLN A 220 0.27 -7.21 -2.78
CA GLN A 220 -0.65 -8.07 -3.53
C GLN A 220 -0.21 -8.36 -4.97
N TYR A 221 0.80 -7.64 -5.50
CA TYR A 221 1.34 -7.82 -6.84
C TYR A 221 2.82 -8.22 -6.76
N PHE A 222 3.09 -9.50 -6.54
CA PHE A 222 4.46 -10.04 -6.45
C PHE A 222 5.18 -10.18 -7.80
N ASP A 223 4.74 -9.47 -8.83
CA ASP A 223 5.27 -9.61 -10.18
C ASP A 223 6.79 -9.46 -10.27
N PHE A 224 7.35 -8.48 -9.53
CA PHE A 224 8.78 -8.18 -9.55
C PHE A 224 9.44 -8.34 -8.19
N GLN A 225 8.71 -8.76 -7.18
CA GLN A 225 9.16 -8.75 -5.79
C GLN A 225 10.03 -9.96 -5.44
N ILE A 226 10.15 -10.91 -6.35
CA ILE A 226 11.07 -12.03 -6.26
C ILE A 226 12.04 -11.92 -7.43
N GLY A 227 12.98 -11.01 -7.32
CA GLY A 227 13.91 -10.91 -8.44
C GLY A 227 15.03 -9.92 -8.17
N TRP A 228 16.17 -10.30 -8.59
CA TRP A 228 17.40 -9.55 -8.63
C TRP A 228 17.32 -8.34 -9.57
N ILE A 229 16.30 -8.28 -10.45
CA ILE A 229 16.17 -7.28 -11.50
C ILE A 229 16.07 -5.86 -10.94
N GLN A 230 15.57 -5.72 -9.74
CA GLN A 230 15.41 -4.43 -9.03
C GLN A 230 16.56 -4.11 -8.07
N GLY A 231 17.62 -4.91 -8.09
CA GLY A 231 18.75 -4.76 -7.18
C GLY A 231 18.69 -5.66 -5.96
N VAL A 232 19.51 -5.35 -4.97
CA VAL A 232 19.64 -6.11 -3.73
C VAL A 232 18.39 -5.98 -2.87
N ALA A 233 17.89 -7.11 -2.40
CA ALA A 233 16.83 -7.12 -1.37
C ALA A 233 17.41 -6.76 0.00
N PRO A 234 16.60 -6.17 0.91
CA PRO A 234 16.99 -5.93 2.29
C PRO A 234 17.49 -7.20 2.96
N LYS A 235 18.48 -7.02 3.85
CA LYS A 235 19.10 -8.12 4.59
C LYS A 235 18.12 -8.86 5.49
N ASN A 236 17.24 -8.12 6.14
CA ASN A 236 16.26 -8.65 7.08
C ASN A 236 14.85 -8.63 6.50
N LEU A 237 13.93 -9.32 7.16
CA LEU A 237 12.51 -9.31 6.78
C LEU A 237 11.82 -8.04 7.31
N LEU A 238 11.04 -7.40 6.45
CA LEU A 238 10.27 -6.20 6.78
C LEU A 238 9.28 -6.50 7.90
N GLN A 239 9.28 -5.72 8.96
CA GLN A 239 8.34 -5.86 10.08
C GLN A 239 7.21 -4.85 9.99
N LYS A 240 7.53 -3.61 9.59
CA LYS A 240 6.56 -2.53 9.57
C LYS A 240 6.91 -1.51 8.50
N MET A 241 5.89 -0.96 7.86
CA MET A 241 6.00 0.19 6.99
C MET A 241 4.98 1.25 7.39
N VAL A 242 5.42 2.49 7.49
CA VAL A 242 4.59 3.63 7.91
C VAL A 242 4.66 4.70 6.83
N LEU A 243 3.51 5.10 6.33
CA LEU A 243 3.39 6.20 5.39
C LEU A 243 3.34 7.53 6.13
N THR A 244 4.16 8.49 5.71
CA THR A 244 4.18 9.86 6.23
C THR A 244 4.04 10.88 5.12
N GLU A 245 3.47 12.03 5.43
CA GLU A 245 3.45 13.22 4.58
C GLU A 245 3.99 14.41 5.39
N ASP A 246 5.05 15.05 4.90
CA ASP A 246 5.78 16.12 5.61
C ASP A 246 6.12 15.75 7.08
N GLY A 247 6.50 14.48 7.31
CA GLY A 247 6.81 13.96 8.64
C GLY A 247 5.60 13.56 9.49
N THR A 248 4.39 13.89 9.09
CA THR A 248 3.16 13.48 9.79
C THR A 248 2.76 12.08 9.36
N VAL A 249 2.54 11.17 10.33
CA VAL A 249 2.07 9.81 10.06
C VAL A 249 0.67 9.88 9.46
N LEU A 250 0.53 9.34 8.26
CA LEU A 250 -0.77 9.09 7.64
C LEU A 250 -1.34 7.77 8.21
N ASN A 251 -2.67 7.60 8.13
CA ASN A 251 -3.35 6.40 8.67
C ASN A 251 -3.10 5.13 7.85
N TYR A 252 -1.87 4.96 7.33
CA TYR A 252 -1.46 3.78 6.56
C TYR A 252 -0.22 3.17 7.21
N THR A 253 -0.48 2.19 8.06
CA THR A 253 0.56 1.35 8.67
C THR A 253 0.36 -0.07 8.21
N TYR A 254 1.43 -0.68 7.71
CA TYR A 254 1.49 -2.07 7.33
C TYR A 254 2.36 -2.81 8.32
N ASN A 255 1.88 -3.91 8.87
CA ASN A 255 2.63 -4.78 9.77
C ASN A 255 2.74 -6.16 9.13
N TYR A 256 3.93 -6.77 9.24
CA TYR A 256 4.25 -8.05 8.62
C TYR A 256 4.64 -9.07 9.68
N THR A 257 4.06 -10.26 9.61
CA THR A 257 4.47 -11.41 10.40
C THR A 257 4.73 -12.60 9.49
N TYR A 258 5.56 -13.54 9.94
CA TYR A 258 6.08 -14.61 9.10
C TYR A 258 6.00 -15.94 9.83
N THR A 259 5.76 -17.00 9.05
CA THR A 259 6.08 -18.37 9.45
C THR A 259 7.18 -18.91 8.54
N PHE A 260 7.93 -19.88 9.01
CA PHE A 260 9.09 -20.41 8.33
C PHE A 260 8.97 -21.92 8.13
N ASP A 261 9.64 -22.43 7.12
CA ASP A 261 9.90 -23.86 6.99
C ASP A 261 11.09 -24.29 7.88
N THR A 262 11.42 -25.58 7.88
CA THR A 262 12.51 -26.15 8.69
C THR A 262 13.89 -25.60 8.34
N ASP A 263 14.07 -25.08 7.13
CA ASP A 263 15.34 -24.50 6.65
C ASP A 263 15.43 -23.00 6.92
N GLY A 264 14.36 -22.41 7.50
CA GLY A 264 14.26 -21.01 7.84
C GLY A 264 13.92 -20.11 6.64
N PHE A 265 13.34 -20.67 5.56
CA PHE A 265 12.74 -19.89 4.49
C PHE A 265 11.30 -19.51 4.85
N VAL A 266 10.85 -18.36 4.39
CA VAL A 266 9.50 -17.88 4.65
C VAL A 266 8.47 -18.77 4.00
N LYS A 267 7.57 -19.34 4.77
CA LYS A 267 6.46 -20.17 4.30
C LYS A 267 5.17 -19.36 4.15
N THR A 268 4.93 -18.43 5.09
CA THR A 268 3.74 -17.58 5.07
C THR A 268 4.14 -16.16 5.45
N ILE A 269 3.53 -15.18 4.78
CA ILE A 269 3.57 -13.77 5.16
C ILE A 269 2.14 -13.36 5.47
N ASN A 270 1.92 -12.77 6.65
CA ASN A 270 0.69 -12.07 6.96
C ASN A 270 0.99 -10.57 7.00
N GLU A 271 0.38 -9.83 6.08
CA GLU A 271 0.37 -8.37 6.05
C GLU A 271 -0.94 -7.89 6.68
N THR A 272 -0.86 -7.11 7.74
CA THR A 272 -2.01 -6.42 8.30
C THR A 272 -1.87 -4.93 8.06
N ARG A 273 -2.87 -4.33 7.45
CA ARG A 273 -2.89 -2.89 7.19
C ARG A 273 -4.14 -2.26 7.78
N ASN A 274 -3.97 -1.13 8.45
CA ASN A 274 -5.09 -0.24 8.71
C ASN A 274 -5.42 0.45 7.38
N ALA A 275 -6.52 0.10 6.79
CA ALA A 275 -6.91 0.57 5.48
C ALA A 275 -8.28 1.24 5.53
N ARG A 276 -8.44 2.22 4.66
CA ARG A 276 -9.74 2.79 4.40
C ARG A 276 -10.63 1.71 3.76
N ALA A 277 -11.70 1.36 4.47
CA ALA A 277 -12.65 0.31 4.07
C ALA A 277 -13.89 0.88 3.37
N GLY A 278 -13.81 2.10 2.83
CA GLY A 278 -14.97 2.73 2.20
C GLY A 278 -14.72 4.16 1.71
N SER A 279 -15.71 4.78 1.06
CA SER A 279 -15.64 6.19 0.66
C SER A 279 -15.86 7.11 1.86
N ASN A 280 -15.12 8.23 1.91
CA ASN A 280 -15.45 9.31 2.82
C ASN A 280 -16.63 10.09 2.23
N THR A 281 -17.65 10.29 3.02
CA THR A 281 -18.80 11.08 2.63
C THR A 281 -18.99 12.21 3.62
N GLY A 282 -18.95 13.45 3.14
CA GLY A 282 -19.39 14.62 3.90
C GLY A 282 -20.91 14.70 3.82
N LEU A 283 -21.55 14.88 4.96
CA LEU A 283 -23.00 15.09 5.04
C LEU A 283 -23.34 16.59 5.02
N GLY A 284 -22.30 17.45 4.93
CA GLY A 284 -22.46 18.89 4.92
C GLY A 284 -22.81 19.48 6.30
N PHE A 285 -23.26 20.72 6.28
CA PHE A 285 -23.62 21.44 7.49
C PHE A 285 -24.99 21.00 8.00
N VAL A 286 -25.02 20.70 9.31
CA VAL A 286 -26.20 20.18 9.99
C VAL A 286 -26.74 21.23 10.94
N THR A 287 -28.00 21.60 10.76
CA THR A 287 -28.76 22.47 11.68
C THR A 287 -29.96 21.74 12.31
N ASP A 288 -30.07 20.44 12.10
CA ASP A 288 -31.18 19.63 12.59
C ASP A 288 -31.07 19.39 14.10
N THR A 289 -31.97 20.03 14.85
CA THR A 289 -32.05 19.93 16.31
C THR A 289 -32.35 18.52 16.81
N ASN A 290 -33.08 17.72 16.03
CA ASN A 290 -33.37 16.32 16.34
C ASN A 290 -32.11 15.48 16.27
N TYR A 291 -31.28 15.69 15.25
CA TYR A 291 -29.97 15.05 15.14
C TYR A 291 -29.06 15.40 16.33
N LEU A 292 -29.02 16.68 16.72
CA LEU A 292 -28.23 17.12 17.87
C LEU A 292 -28.67 16.45 19.17
N THR A 293 -29.98 16.31 19.37
CA THR A 293 -30.53 15.60 20.55
C THR A 293 -30.11 14.14 20.56
N LYS A 294 -30.22 13.45 19.43
CA LYS A 294 -29.77 12.06 19.27
C LYS A 294 -28.26 11.91 19.53
N LEU A 295 -27.44 12.81 18.97
CA LEU A 295 -26.00 12.82 19.14
C LEU A 295 -25.60 13.05 20.61
N THR A 296 -26.18 14.03 21.27
CA THR A 296 -25.91 14.31 22.70
C THR A 296 -26.29 13.14 23.59
N THR A 297 -27.46 12.55 23.35
CA THR A 297 -27.91 11.35 24.07
C THR A 297 -26.92 10.20 23.84
N LEU A 298 -26.49 9.98 22.61
CA LEU A 298 -25.52 8.93 22.28
C LEU A 298 -24.18 9.15 22.99
N ILE A 299 -23.62 10.37 22.97
CA ILE A 299 -22.38 10.69 23.69
C ILE A 299 -22.51 10.40 25.17
N THR A 300 -23.61 10.85 25.80
CA THR A 300 -23.88 10.57 27.21
C THR A 300 -23.94 9.08 27.50
N ASN A 301 -24.60 8.29 26.66
CA ASN A 301 -24.71 6.85 26.79
C ASN A 301 -23.36 6.13 26.61
N ILE A 302 -22.49 6.63 25.74
CA ILE A 302 -21.12 6.09 25.60
C ILE A 302 -20.32 6.42 26.87
N GLN A 303 -20.37 7.64 27.37
CA GLN A 303 -19.60 8.10 28.52
C GLN A 303 -20.00 7.39 29.83
N ASN A 304 -21.28 7.10 30.00
CA ASN A 304 -21.77 6.37 31.18
C ASN A 304 -21.72 4.84 31.00
N GLY A 305 -21.21 4.32 29.87
CA GLY A 305 -21.02 2.89 29.61
C GLY A 305 -22.29 2.13 29.21
N THR A 306 -23.40 2.79 28.95
CA THR A 306 -24.64 2.16 28.46
C THR A 306 -24.47 1.67 27.00
N GLU A 307 -23.79 2.44 26.15
CA GLU A 307 -23.43 2.09 24.79
C GLU A 307 -22.02 1.48 24.74
N LYS A 308 -21.91 0.17 25.00
CA LYS A 308 -20.61 -0.52 25.12
C LYS A 308 -19.89 -0.75 23.80
N ASN A 309 -20.63 -0.76 22.68
CA ASN A 309 -20.10 -1.08 21.35
C ASN A 309 -19.72 0.16 20.53
N LYS A 310 -19.84 1.36 21.08
CA LYS A 310 -19.48 2.61 20.43
C LYS A 310 -18.45 3.35 21.27
N LYS A 311 -17.61 4.15 20.62
CA LYS A 311 -16.58 4.95 21.31
C LYS A 311 -16.72 6.40 20.93
N TYR A 312 -16.55 7.28 21.90
CA TYR A 312 -16.37 8.71 21.73
C TYR A 312 -14.88 9.03 21.88
N GLN A 313 -14.36 9.82 20.95
CA GLN A 313 -12.96 10.25 20.97
C GLN A 313 -12.89 11.74 20.66
N LEU A 314 -12.46 12.54 21.63
CA LEU A 314 -12.15 13.94 21.42
C LEU A 314 -10.87 14.04 20.59
N VAL A 315 -10.92 14.76 19.46
CA VAL A 315 -9.81 14.96 18.52
C VAL A 315 -9.17 16.34 18.72
N SER A 316 -10.02 17.38 18.90
CA SER A 316 -9.57 18.76 19.13
C SER A 316 -10.60 19.50 19.98
N ASP A 317 -10.13 20.34 20.90
CA ASP A 317 -10.96 21.23 21.72
C ASP A 317 -10.31 22.62 21.73
N LYS A 318 -10.79 23.48 20.84
CA LYS A 318 -10.36 24.88 20.71
C LYS A 318 -11.52 25.80 21.09
N SER A 319 -11.20 27.06 21.33
CA SER A 319 -12.21 28.06 21.69
C SER A 319 -13.28 28.31 20.62
N ASP A 320 -12.93 28.09 19.35
CA ASP A 320 -13.79 28.33 18.18
C ASP A 320 -14.19 27.05 17.45
N GLU A 321 -13.63 25.89 17.86
CA GLU A 321 -13.87 24.62 17.20
C GLU A 321 -13.71 23.44 18.14
N LYS A 322 -14.70 22.53 18.13
CA LYS A 322 -14.58 21.20 18.76
C LYS A 322 -14.70 20.11 17.72
N VAL A 323 -13.73 19.16 17.72
CA VAL A 323 -13.73 18.03 16.81
C VAL A 323 -13.74 16.75 17.61
N PHE A 324 -14.65 15.85 17.31
CA PHE A 324 -14.68 14.52 17.91
C PHE A 324 -15.19 13.46 16.93
N ASP A 325 -14.83 12.24 17.20
CA ASP A 325 -15.21 11.05 16.46
C ASP A 325 -16.17 10.19 17.28
N ILE A 326 -17.25 9.72 16.64
CA ILE A 326 -18.04 8.59 17.12
C ILE A 326 -17.59 7.39 16.30
N ILE A 327 -17.01 6.38 16.98
CA ILE A 327 -16.49 5.18 16.34
C ILE A 327 -17.45 4.02 16.63
N ILE A 328 -17.95 3.41 15.56
CA ILE A 328 -18.92 2.33 15.59
C ILE A 328 -18.30 1.10 14.92
N PRO A 329 -17.87 0.08 15.68
CA PRO A 329 -17.37 -1.16 15.08
C PRO A 329 -18.54 -1.98 14.50
N ILE A 330 -18.36 -2.45 13.27
CA ILE A 330 -19.32 -3.26 12.52
C ILE A 330 -18.63 -4.57 12.17
N LYS A 331 -19.15 -5.68 12.68
CA LYS A 331 -18.63 -7.00 12.37
C LYS A 331 -19.17 -7.49 11.03
N VAL A 332 -18.29 -7.94 10.15
CA VAL A 332 -18.62 -8.53 8.85
C VAL A 332 -18.18 -9.98 8.88
N GLU A 333 -19.13 -10.90 8.93
CA GLU A 333 -18.87 -12.35 9.10
C GLU A 333 -18.81 -13.10 7.77
N LYS A 334 -19.42 -12.53 6.72
CA LYS A 334 -19.44 -13.13 5.39
C LYS A 334 -19.19 -12.09 4.30
N ASP A 335 -18.49 -12.50 3.26
CA ASP A 335 -18.33 -11.71 2.06
C ASP A 335 -19.62 -11.71 1.21
N LYS A 336 -19.62 -10.98 0.08
CA LYS A 336 -20.78 -10.91 -0.81
C LYS A 336 -21.16 -12.26 -1.45
N ASN A 337 -20.22 -13.21 -1.47
CA ASN A 337 -20.41 -14.54 -2.04
C ASN A 337 -20.75 -15.60 -0.97
N GLY A 338 -20.91 -15.17 0.30
CA GLY A 338 -21.22 -16.05 1.42
C GLY A 338 -19.99 -16.72 2.05
N LYS A 339 -18.76 -16.43 1.59
CA LYS A 339 -17.53 -16.93 2.18
C LYS A 339 -17.30 -16.31 3.55
N THR A 340 -16.96 -17.12 4.54
CA THR A 340 -16.70 -16.66 5.89
C THR A 340 -15.48 -15.75 5.93
N ILE A 341 -15.63 -14.58 6.56
CA ILE A 341 -14.56 -13.62 6.85
C ILE A 341 -14.68 -13.20 8.32
N ASP A 342 -13.57 -12.80 8.90
CA ASP A 342 -13.55 -12.17 10.23
C ASP A 342 -12.97 -10.76 10.06
N LEU A 343 -13.87 -9.81 9.82
CA LEU A 343 -13.50 -8.42 9.56
C LEU A 343 -14.31 -7.51 10.45
N THR A 344 -13.62 -6.62 11.17
CA THR A 344 -14.26 -5.52 11.88
C THR A 344 -14.01 -4.22 11.13
N VAL A 345 -15.08 -3.58 10.68
CA VAL A 345 -15.04 -2.26 10.06
C VAL A 345 -15.41 -1.21 11.09
N ASN A 346 -14.51 -0.28 11.36
CA ASN A 346 -14.78 0.87 12.20
C ASN A 346 -15.35 1.99 11.35
N LYS A 347 -16.63 2.25 11.49
CA LYS A 347 -17.27 3.45 10.98
C LYS A 347 -16.92 4.60 11.90
N VAL A 348 -16.34 5.64 11.36
CA VAL A 348 -15.95 6.85 12.08
C VAL A 348 -16.80 8.00 11.57
N ALA A 349 -17.68 8.51 12.41
CA ALA A 349 -18.42 9.73 12.16
C ALA A 349 -17.72 10.89 12.86
N ARG A 350 -16.98 11.68 12.10
CA ARG A 350 -16.30 12.89 12.59
C ARG A 350 -17.24 14.05 12.59
N HIS A 351 -17.37 14.69 13.74
CA HIS A 351 -18.17 15.88 13.97
C HIS A 351 -17.25 17.06 14.25
N THR A 352 -17.38 18.10 13.43
CA THR A 352 -16.68 19.38 13.61
C THR A 352 -17.68 20.43 13.96
N PHE A 353 -17.69 20.86 15.22
CA PHE A 353 -18.53 21.95 15.72
C PHE A 353 -17.78 23.27 15.58
N LYS A 354 -18.32 24.18 14.79
CA LYS A 354 -17.87 25.56 14.79
C LYS A 354 -18.64 26.32 15.86
N LEU A 355 -17.91 27.05 16.69
CA LEU A 355 -18.46 27.80 17.82
C LEU A 355 -18.37 29.31 17.54
N LYS A 356 -19.39 30.04 17.96
CA LYS A 356 -19.38 31.50 17.99
C LYS A 356 -19.75 31.99 19.38
N THR A 357 -19.38 33.23 19.69
CA THR A 357 -19.76 33.85 20.95
C THR A 357 -20.98 34.71 20.75
N GLU A 358 -22.08 34.40 21.45
CA GLU A 358 -23.30 35.21 21.51
C GLU A 358 -23.60 35.54 22.97
N ASN A 359 -23.77 36.81 23.26
CA ASN A 359 -24.08 37.31 24.63
C ASN A 359 -23.08 36.77 25.71
N GLY A 360 -21.80 36.63 25.34
CA GLY A 360 -20.75 36.13 26.25
C GLY A 360 -20.72 34.61 26.44
N ALA A 361 -21.63 33.87 25.81
CA ALA A 361 -21.64 32.39 25.84
C ALA A 361 -21.21 31.82 24.49
N GLN A 362 -20.52 30.68 24.52
CA GLN A 362 -20.23 29.90 23.32
C GLN A 362 -21.49 29.14 22.87
N VAL A 363 -21.86 29.32 21.62
CA VAL A 363 -22.97 28.62 20.98
C VAL A 363 -22.48 27.93 19.71
N VAL A 364 -23.13 26.85 19.34
CA VAL A 364 -22.82 26.13 18.09
C VAL A 364 -23.31 26.94 16.90
N ASP A 365 -22.42 27.33 16.02
CA ASP A 365 -22.75 28.03 14.78
C ASP A 365 -23.13 27.05 13.67
N ASN A 366 -22.31 26.05 13.46
CA ASN A 366 -22.63 24.97 12.53
C ASN A 366 -21.89 23.66 12.90
N ILE A 367 -22.33 22.56 12.29
CA ILE A 367 -21.73 21.24 12.46
C ILE A 367 -21.47 20.65 11.08
N ASP A 368 -20.22 20.29 10.81
CA ASP A 368 -19.84 19.47 9.66
C ASP A 368 -19.71 18.01 10.09
N VAL A 369 -20.35 17.09 9.38
CA VAL A 369 -20.31 15.66 9.66
C VAL A 369 -19.68 14.93 8.49
N LYS A 370 -18.62 14.15 8.77
CA LYS A 370 -17.92 13.32 7.78
C LYS A 370 -17.90 11.87 8.24
N ILE A 371 -18.34 10.97 7.37
CA ILE A 371 -18.28 9.51 7.63
C ILE A 371 -17.11 8.91 6.88
N SER A 372 -16.31 8.13 7.60
CA SER A 372 -15.26 7.28 7.01
C SER A 372 -15.36 5.86 7.56
N TYR A 373 -14.78 4.93 6.83
CA TYR A 373 -14.74 3.52 7.21
C TYR A 373 -13.29 3.04 7.20
N ASN A 374 -12.83 2.49 8.31
CA ASN A 374 -11.48 1.97 8.46
C ASN A 374 -11.54 0.52 8.94
N SER A 375 -10.60 -0.29 8.52
CA SER A 375 -10.51 -1.67 8.96
C SER A 375 -9.05 -2.11 8.98
N ASP A 376 -8.73 -3.02 9.89
CA ASP A 376 -7.48 -3.76 9.84
C ASP A 376 -7.67 -4.94 8.89
N MET A 377 -7.23 -4.74 7.64
CA MET A 377 -7.32 -5.76 6.59
C MET A 377 -6.07 -6.62 6.60
N THR A 378 -6.25 -7.93 6.57
CA THR A 378 -5.16 -8.89 6.49
C THR A 378 -5.07 -9.48 5.09
N THR A 379 -3.87 -9.48 4.53
CA THR A 379 -3.51 -10.24 3.34
C THR A 379 -2.56 -11.36 3.75
N THR A 380 -2.87 -12.58 3.37
CA THR A 380 -2.01 -13.74 3.63
C THR A 380 -1.40 -14.23 2.33
N TYR A 381 -0.08 -14.41 2.32
CA TYR A 381 0.68 -14.97 1.21
C TYR A 381 1.28 -16.31 1.64
N GLN A 382 1.00 -17.35 0.89
CA GLN A 382 1.60 -18.67 1.07
C GLN A 382 2.64 -18.91 -0.02
N LEU A 383 3.87 -19.26 0.36
CA LEU A 383 4.99 -19.48 -0.54
C LEU A 383 5.25 -20.98 -0.67
N ASN A 384 5.20 -21.48 -1.90
CA ASN A 384 5.49 -22.87 -2.26
C ASN A 384 6.79 -22.95 -3.07
N TYR A 385 7.63 -23.95 -2.75
CA TYR A 385 8.99 -24.10 -3.29
C TYR A 385 9.15 -25.29 -4.23
#